data_6abb323915f60f7c77dbe5668d29f8f2
#
_entry.id   6abb323915f60f7c77dbe5668d29f8f2
#
_cell.length_a   1.000
_cell.length_b   1.000
_cell.length_c   1.000
_cell.angle_alpha   90.00
_cell.angle_beta   90.00
_cell.angle_gamma   90.00
#
_symmetry.space_group_name_H-M   'P 1'
#
loop_
_entity.id
_entity.type
_entity.pdbx_description
1 polymer ?
#
loop_
_entity_poly.entity_id
_entity_poly.type
_entity_poly.pdbx_seq_one_letter_code
_entity_poly.pdbx_strand_id
1 'polypeptide(L)' 'MASRAQNERKFKRWEELPNGGRRYIRDFGGRSGGRARYIKEVDLNERTVRFAQETYDSSGRLIAVHEKFPVDLGHKQL' A
#
# COMPACT_ATOMS: atom_id res chain seq x y z
N MET A 1 -9.00 6.99 -13.20
CA MET A 1 -9.17 6.69 -11.78
C MET A 1 -9.78 5.30 -11.62
N ALA A 2 -9.22 4.46 -10.76
CA ALA A 2 -9.76 3.12 -10.54
C ALA A 2 -11.08 3.19 -9.76
N SER A 3 -12.02 2.32 -10.11
CA SER A 3 -13.26 2.17 -9.36
C SER A 3 -13.02 1.29 -8.13
N ARG A 4 -14.02 1.28 -7.22
CA ARG A 4 -13.97 0.39 -6.06
C ARG A 4 -13.84 -1.07 -6.48
N ALA A 5 -14.60 -1.50 -7.48
CA ALA A 5 -14.54 -2.88 -7.97
C ALA A 5 -13.16 -3.24 -8.53
N GLN A 6 -12.53 -2.32 -9.26
CA GLN A 6 -11.17 -2.53 -9.77
C GLN A 6 -10.16 -2.62 -8.64
N ASN A 7 -10.28 -1.75 -7.63
CA ASN A 7 -9.40 -1.80 -6.47
C ASN A 7 -9.56 -3.10 -5.68
N GLU A 8 -10.79 -3.56 -5.49
CA GLU A 8 -11.05 -4.82 -4.77
C GLU A 8 -10.49 -6.03 -5.50
N ARG A 9 -10.49 -6.01 -6.84
CA ARG A 9 -9.87 -7.09 -7.63
C ARG A 9 -8.35 -7.06 -7.54
N LYS A 10 -7.76 -5.87 -7.54
CA LYS A 10 -6.30 -5.69 -7.53
C LYS A 10 -5.71 -5.90 -6.13
N PHE A 11 -6.40 -5.40 -5.12
CA PHE A 11 -5.96 -5.50 -3.72
C PHE A 11 -6.89 -6.45 -3.00
N LYS A 12 -6.37 -7.62 -2.64
CA LYS A 12 -7.20 -8.70 -2.06
C LYS A 12 -7.66 -8.41 -0.64
N ARG A 13 -7.09 -7.42 0.02
CA ARG A 13 -7.38 -7.08 1.39
C ARG A 13 -7.55 -5.57 1.52
N TRP A 14 -8.47 -5.15 2.37
CA TRP A 14 -8.65 -3.72 2.68
C TRP A 14 -9.27 -3.55 4.03
N GLU A 15 -9.17 -2.32 4.55
CA GLU A 15 -9.79 -1.93 5.81
C GLU A 15 -10.45 -0.56 5.64
N GLU A 16 -11.60 -0.38 6.30
CA GLU A 16 -12.32 0.88 6.28
C GLU A 16 -11.63 1.88 7.21
N LEU A 17 -11.55 3.14 6.77
CA LEU A 17 -10.96 4.20 7.55
C LEU A 17 -12.06 5.06 8.20
N PRO A 18 -11.76 5.72 9.35
CA PRO A 18 -12.77 6.49 10.06
C PRO A 18 -13.40 7.63 9.25
N ASN A 19 -12.68 8.16 8.25
CA ASN A 19 -13.16 9.27 7.42
C ASN A 19 -14.04 8.81 6.25
N GLY A 20 -14.42 7.52 6.21
CA GLY A 20 -15.20 6.97 5.11
C GLY A 20 -14.35 6.49 3.94
N GLY A 21 -13.06 6.70 3.98
CA GLY A 21 -12.15 6.17 2.98
C GLY A 21 -11.79 4.73 3.25
N ARG A 22 -10.79 4.24 2.52
CA ARG A 22 -10.40 2.84 2.60
C ARG A 22 -8.90 2.71 2.37
N ARG A 23 -8.27 1.75 3.06
CA ARG A 23 -6.87 1.39 2.83
C ARG A 23 -6.83 0.01 2.18
N TYR A 24 -6.39 -0.05 0.93
CA TYR A 24 -6.18 -1.30 0.19
C TYR A 24 -4.75 -1.77 0.42
N ILE A 25 -4.58 -3.09 0.59
CA ILE A 25 -3.30 -3.70 0.92
C ILE A 25 -3.07 -4.90 0.01
N ARG A 26 -1.86 -5.01 -0.53
CA ARG A 26 -1.45 -6.16 -1.33
C ARG A 26 -0.03 -6.53 -0.97
N ASP A 27 0.15 -7.79 -0.54
CA ASP A 27 1.46 -8.31 -0.15
C ASP A 27 2.02 -9.18 -1.26
N PHE A 28 3.36 -9.11 -1.45
CA PHE A 28 4.10 -9.97 -2.36
C PHE A 28 5.25 -10.60 -1.61
N GLY A 29 5.58 -11.85 -1.95
CA GLY A 29 6.82 -12.47 -1.49
C GLY A 29 8.01 -11.75 -2.08
N GLY A 30 9.02 -11.46 -1.26
CA GLY A 30 10.27 -10.87 -1.67
C GLY A 30 11.38 -11.90 -1.71
N ARG A 31 12.60 -11.41 -1.95
CA ARG A 31 13.80 -12.27 -1.93
C ARG A 31 14.15 -12.62 -0.50
N SER A 32 14.80 -13.78 -0.32
CA SER A 32 15.36 -14.22 0.95
C SER A 32 14.34 -14.25 2.08
N GLY A 33 13.09 -14.58 1.78
CA GLY A 33 12.03 -14.70 2.79
C GLY A 33 11.42 -13.38 3.22
N GLY A 34 11.84 -12.25 2.66
CA GLY A 34 11.23 -10.96 2.90
C GLY A 34 9.93 -10.79 2.12
N ARG A 35 9.34 -9.61 2.22
CA ARG A 35 8.13 -9.31 1.45
C ARG A 35 8.00 -7.80 1.19
N ALA A 36 7.23 -7.47 0.15
CA ALA A 36 6.83 -6.11 -0.15
C ALA A 36 5.34 -5.96 0.09
N ARG A 37 4.92 -4.80 0.56
CA ARG A 37 3.51 -4.48 0.75
C ARG A 37 3.19 -3.19 0.02
N TYR A 38 2.18 -3.25 -0.86
CA TYR A 38 1.62 -2.05 -1.48
C TYR A 38 0.42 -1.60 -0.69
N ILE A 39 0.37 -0.30 -0.43
CA ILE A 39 -0.71 0.34 0.33
C ILE A 39 -1.28 1.45 -0.54
N LYS A 40 -2.60 1.42 -0.77
CA LYS A 40 -3.32 2.46 -1.50
C LYS A 40 -4.44 2.95 -0.62
N GLU A 41 -4.37 4.22 -0.20
CA GLU A 41 -5.43 4.84 0.57
C GLU A 41 -6.27 5.72 -0.35
N VAL A 42 -7.58 5.60 -0.23
CA VAL A 42 -8.53 6.37 -1.02
C VAL A 42 -9.48 7.10 -0.09
N ASP A 43 -10.07 8.19 -0.58
CA ASP A 43 -11.12 8.89 0.13
C ASP A 43 -12.47 8.22 -0.12
N LEU A 44 -13.54 8.80 0.43
CA LEU A 44 -14.88 8.24 0.29
C LEU A 44 -15.39 8.20 -1.16
N ASN A 45 -14.78 8.98 -2.04
CA ASN A 45 -15.09 9.00 -3.48
C ASN A 45 -14.17 8.10 -4.30
N GLU A 46 -13.39 7.25 -3.63
CA GLU A 46 -12.44 6.31 -4.24
C GLU A 46 -11.27 7.01 -4.94
N ARG A 47 -11.00 8.27 -4.60
CA ARG A 47 -9.82 8.98 -5.11
C ARG A 47 -8.61 8.63 -4.29
N THR A 48 -7.50 8.32 -4.96
CA THR A 48 -6.25 7.99 -4.29
C THR A 48 -5.71 9.22 -3.55
N VAL A 49 -5.47 9.07 -2.24
CA VAL A 49 -4.86 10.11 -1.42
C VAL A 49 -3.45 9.74 -0.97
N ARG A 50 -3.11 8.44 -1.01
CA ARG A 50 -1.77 7.97 -0.70
C ARG A 50 -1.49 6.66 -1.40
N PHE A 51 -0.28 6.52 -1.94
CA PHE A 51 0.20 5.23 -2.45
C PHE A 51 1.64 5.04 -2.00
N ALA A 52 1.93 3.88 -1.41
CA ALA A 52 3.25 3.61 -0.84
C ALA A 52 3.60 2.14 -1.00
N GLN A 53 4.89 1.85 -0.95
CA GLN A 53 5.42 0.50 -0.89
C GLN A 53 6.27 0.36 0.37
N GLU A 54 5.99 -0.67 1.16
CA GLU A 54 6.79 -1.04 2.33
C GLU A 54 7.55 -2.31 2.04
N THR A 55 8.78 -2.41 2.51
CA THR A 55 9.60 -3.60 2.36
C THR A 55 9.95 -4.13 3.74
N TYR A 56 9.75 -5.43 3.92
CA TYR A 56 9.99 -6.13 5.20
C TYR A 56 11.05 -7.20 4.99
N ASP A 57 11.88 -7.41 6.02
CA ASP A 57 12.87 -8.50 6.00
C ASP A 57 12.21 -9.83 6.39
N SER A 58 13.00 -10.90 6.44
CA SER A 58 12.50 -12.25 6.75
C SER A 58 11.97 -12.39 8.16
N SER A 59 12.36 -11.49 9.08
CA SER A 59 11.85 -11.50 10.45
C SER A 59 10.57 -10.70 10.60
N GLY A 60 10.09 -10.06 9.53
CA GLY A 60 8.88 -9.24 9.55
C GLY A 60 9.11 -7.79 9.95
N ARG A 61 10.37 -7.36 10.01
CA ARG A 61 10.70 -5.98 10.37
C ARG A 61 10.66 -5.08 9.15
N LEU A 62 10.06 -3.91 9.29
CA LEU A 62 10.02 -2.91 8.22
C LEU A 62 11.43 -2.32 8.03
N ILE A 63 11.97 -2.43 6.81
CA ILE A 63 13.33 -1.99 6.50
C ILE A 63 13.39 -0.88 5.47
N ALA A 64 12.32 -0.63 4.71
CA ALA A 64 12.30 0.45 3.72
C ALA A 64 10.88 0.88 3.45
N VAL A 65 10.71 2.14 3.09
CA VAL A 65 9.44 2.71 2.66
C VAL A 65 9.67 3.55 1.41
N HIS A 66 8.77 3.42 0.43
CA HIS A 66 8.75 4.27 -0.75
C HIS A 66 7.36 4.91 -0.87
N GLU A 67 7.26 6.20 -0.48
CA GLU A 67 6.04 6.97 -0.71
C GLU A 67 6.00 7.38 -2.16
N LYS A 68 4.94 7.00 -2.90
CA LYS A 68 4.84 7.21 -4.34
C LYS A 68 3.83 8.28 -4.73
N PHE A 69 2.86 8.56 -3.87
CA PHE A 69 1.80 9.52 -4.14
C PHE A 69 1.34 10.12 -2.82
N PRO A 70 1.04 11.42 -2.73
CA PRO A 70 0.95 12.39 -3.84
C PRO A 70 2.30 12.84 -4.41
N VAL A 71 3.40 12.64 -3.68
CA VAL A 71 4.75 12.99 -4.14
C VAL A 71 5.63 11.75 -4.02
N ASP A 72 6.34 11.41 -5.10
CA ASP A 72 7.27 10.27 -5.06
C ASP A 72 8.55 10.72 -4.36
N LEU A 73 8.78 10.17 -3.17
CA LEU A 73 9.93 10.50 -2.32
C LEU A 73 11.10 9.51 -2.49
N GLY A 74 10.96 8.52 -3.38
CA GLY A 74 11.95 7.49 -3.55
C GLY A 74 11.99 6.52 -2.37
N HIS A 75 12.88 5.53 -2.45
CA HIS A 75 13.08 4.57 -1.37
C HIS A 75 13.79 5.21 -0.19
N LYS A 76 13.25 5.02 1.00
CA LYS A 76 13.87 5.45 2.24
C LYS A 76 14.19 4.22 3.07
N GLN A 77 15.47 4.01 3.33
CA GLN A 77 15.93 2.93 4.19
C GLN A 77 15.72 3.31 5.65
N LEU A 78 15.26 2.39 6.42
CA LEU A 78 14.99 2.59 7.86
C LEU A 78 16.10 1.98 8.72
#